data_7c2962143014b9e6080f22ff5ee9dd86
#
_entry.id   7c2962143014b9e6080f22ff5ee9dd86
#
_cell.length_a   1.000
_cell.length_b   1.000
_cell.length_c   1.000
_cell.angle_alpha   90.00
_cell.angle_beta   90.00
_cell.angle_gamma   90.00
#
_symmetry.space_group_name_H-M   'P 1'
#
loop_
_entity.id
_entity.type
_entity.pdbx_description
1 polymer ?
#
loop_
_entity_poly.entity_id
_entity_poly.type
_entity_poly.pdbx_seq_one_letter_code
_entity_poly.pdbx_strand_id
1 'polypeptide(L)'
;RGIILMAISNKKGRILLTTGNKSEMSVGYATLYGDMAGGFAPIKDVPKTLVYQLCRYRNELSPVIPQRVLDRPPSAELAPDQKDSDSLPDYPVLDQILERYVEQDQDPEKIISAGFDRSTVERVIGLVDRNEYKRRQAPPGVKITRRAYGRDRRYPLTWRKSRGS
;
A
#
# COMPACT_ATOMS: atom_id res chain seq x y z
N ARG A 1 -10.80 5.14 -14.68
CA ARG A 1 -11.43 3.83 -14.27
C ARG A 1 -12.42 4.03 -13.14
N GLY A 2 -12.06 4.76 -12.08
CA GLY A 2 -12.92 4.97 -10.91
C GLY A 2 -14.29 5.52 -11.22
N ILE A 3 -14.39 6.55 -12.06
CA ILE A 3 -15.68 7.16 -12.46
C ILE A 3 -16.63 6.12 -13.10
N ILE A 4 -16.13 5.33 -14.03
CA ILE A 4 -16.93 4.31 -14.74
C ILE A 4 -17.40 3.23 -13.75
N LEU A 5 -16.50 2.73 -12.93
CA LEU A 5 -16.82 1.69 -11.95
C LEU A 5 -17.80 2.18 -10.89
N MET A 6 -17.66 3.41 -10.41
CA MET A 6 -18.60 4.01 -9.46
C MET A 6 -19.97 4.25 -10.10
N ALA A 7 -20.04 4.67 -11.36
CA ALA A 7 -21.30 4.79 -12.08
C ALA A 7 -22.01 3.43 -12.22
N ILE A 8 -21.29 2.36 -12.54
CA ILE A 8 -21.83 0.99 -12.61
C ILE A 8 -22.29 0.53 -11.22
N SER A 9 -21.49 0.76 -10.18
CA SER A 9 -21.80 0.47 -8.79
C SER A 9 -23.14 1.08 -8.39
N ASN A 10 -23.30 2.37 -8.60
CA ASN A 10 -24.52 3.10 -8.28
C ASN A 10 -25.74 2.61 -9.10
N LYS A 11 -25.56 2.43 -10.42
CA LYS A 11 -26.63 1.96 -11.30
C LYS A 11 -27.12 0.54 -10.95
N LYS A 12 -26.23 -0.31 -10.48
CA LYS A 12 -26.54 -1.72 -10.21
C LYS A 12 -26.78 -2.02 -8.73
N GLY A 13 -26.71 -1.04 -7.84
CA GLY A 13 -26.82 -1.24 -6.39
C GLY A 13 -25.75 -2.19 -5.83
N ARG A 14 -24.53 -2.15 -6.34
CA ARG A 14 -23.41 -3.01 -5.93
C ARG A 14 -22.32 -2.20 -5.28
N ILE A 15 -21.64 -2.79 -4.29
CA ILE A 15 -20.43 -2.19 -3.72
C ILE A 15 -19.24 -2.42 -4.63
N LEU A 16 -18.45 -1.39 -4.85
CA LEU A 16 -17.16 -1.50 -5.55
C LEU A 16 -16.06 -1.81 -4.55
N LEU A 17 -15.32 -2.90 -4.78
CA LEU A 17 -14.15 -3.27 -4.00
C LEU A 17 -12.90 -2.64 -4.62
N THR A 18 -12.03 -2.06 -3.77
CA THR A 18 -10.70 -1.61 -4.18
C THR A 18 -9.67 -2.69 -3.86
N THR A 19 -8.58 -2.71 -4.60
CA THR A 19 -7.55 -3.76 -4.51
C THR A 19 -6.20 -3.26 -3.98
N GLY A 20 -6.15 -2.00 -3.51
CA GLY A 20 -4.95 -1.43 -2.89
C GLY A 20 -4.57 -2.16 -1.61
N ASN A 21 -3.30 -2.50 -1.48
CA ASN A 21 -2.73 -3.19 -0.32
C ASN A 21 -2.03 -2.22 0.64
N LYS A 22 -1.56 -2.72 1.81
CA LYS A 22 -0.92 -1.89 2.84
C LYS A 22 0.34 -1.19 2.34
N SER A 23 1.18 -1.90 1.60
CA SER A 23 2.45 -1.36 1.10
C SER A 23 2.23 -0.19 0.15
N GLU A 24 1.34 -0.35 -0.83
CA GLU A 24 0.95 0.71 -1.77
C GLU A 24 0.31 1.91 -1.05
N MET A 25 -0.61 1.65 -0.11
CA MET A 25 -1.26 2.68 0.69
C MET A 25 -0.29 3.43 1.60
N SER A 26 0.73 2.75 2.10
CA SER A 26 1.76 3.36 2.95
C SER A 26 2.52 4.45 2.23
N VAL A 27 3.07 4.12 1.06
CA VAL A 27 3.91 5.03 0.28
C VAL A 27 3.11 5.93 -0.66
N GLY A 28 1.77 5.79 -0.68
CA GLY A 28 0.89 6.57 -1.54
C GLY A 28 0.96 6.19 -3.01
N TYR A 29 1.40 4.98 -3.32
CA TYR A 29 1.42 4.42 -4.67
C TYR A 29 0.01 3.98 -5.07
N ALA A 30 -0.87 4.95 -5.16
CA ALA A 30 -2.30 4.79 -5.39
C ALA A 30 -2.88 6.07 -5.99
N THR A 31 -3.90 5.94 -6.83
CA THR A 31 -4.55 7.05 -7.54
C THR A 31 -5.92 7.34 -6.92
N LEU A 32 -6.12 8.57 -6.40
CA LEU A 32 -7.33 8.98 -5.68
C LEU A 32 -8.64 8.68 -6.42
N TYR A 33 -8.70 8.98 -7.70
CA TYR A 33 -9.90 8.77 -8.53
C TYR A 33 -9.77 7.58 -9.49
N GLY A 34 -8.83 6.69 -9.20
CA GLY A 34 -8.55 5.47 -9.95
C GLY A 34 -8.79 4.23 -9.10
N ASP A 35 -7.72 3.59 -8.70
CA ASP A 35 -7.69 2.34 -7.91
C ASP A 35 -8.16 2.51 -6.45
N MET A 36 -8.17 3.74 -5.93
CA MET A 36 -8.72 4.04 -4.60
C MET A 36 -10.24 4.27 -4.59
N ALA A 37 -10.88 4.42 -5.76
CA ALA A 37 -12.31 4.65 -5.83
C ALA A 37 -13.10 3.38 -5.53
N GLY A 38 -13.90 3.39 -4.47
CA GLY A 38 -14.73 2.25 -4.07
C GLY A 38 -15.36 2.43 -2.70
N GLY A 39 -16.16 1.45 -2.29
CA GLY A 39 -16.87 1.44 -1.01
C GLY A 39 -16.21 0.58 0.07
N PHE A 40 -15.33 -0.36 -0.32
CA PHE A 40 -14.63 -1.24 0.61
C PHE A 40 -13.28 -1.70 0.07
N ALA A 41 -12.27 -1.77 0.93
CA ALA A 41 -10.89 -2.14 0.62
C ALA A 41 -10.47 -3.40 1.42
N PRO A 42 -10.77 -4.62 0.93
CA PRO A 42 -10.61 -5.86 1.72
C PRO A 42 -9.16 -6.15 2.10
N ILE A 43 -8.20 -5.80 1.27
CA ILE A 43 -6.76 -6.07 1.50
C ILE A 43 -5.97 -4.81 1.88
N LYS A 44 -6.65 -3.74 2.31
CA LYS A 44 -6.03 -2.45 2.67
C LYS A 44 -4.90 -2.54 3.69
N ASP A 45 -4.99 -3.50 4.61
CA ASP A 45 -4.02 -3.70 5.69
C ASP A 45 -3.15 -4.96 5.47
N VAL A 46 -3.15 -5.52 4.26
CA VAL A 46 -2.34 -6.67 3.88
C VAL A 46 -1.05 -6.18 3.21
N PRO A 47 0.16 -6.47 3.74
CA PRO A 47 1.42 -6.18 3.07
C PRO A 47 1.52 -6.88 1.71
N LYS A 48 2.22 -6.27 0.74
CA LYS A 48 2.35 -6.83 -0.62
C LYS A 48 2.96 -8.23 -0.64
N THR A 49 3.95 -8.46 0.18
CA THR A 49 4.59 -9.78 0.32
C THR A 49 3.59 -10.84 0.80
N LEU A 50 2.70 -10.48 1.74
CA LEU A 50 1.64 -11.37 2.20
C LEU A 50 0.56 -11.58 1.12
N VAL A 51 0.25 -10.58 0.30
CA VAL A 51 -0.65 -10.77 -0.87
C VAL A 51 -0.14 -11.88 -1.77
N TYR A 52 1.15 -11.88 -2.11
CA TYR A 52 1.74 -12.95 -2.90
C TYR A 52 1.67 -14.32 -2.23
N GLN A 53 1.92 -14.39 -0.92
CA GLN A 53 1.80 -15.64 -0.15
C GLN A 53 0.36 -16.16 -0.19
N LEU A 54 -0.63 -15.29 0.02
CA LEU A 54 -2.05 -15.64 -0.06
C LEU A 54 -2.47 -16.13 -1.45
N CYS A 55 -1.94 -15.51 -2.51
CA CYS A 55 -2.19 -15.95 -3.88
C CYS A 55 -1.64 -17.35 -4.15
N ARG A 56 -0.41 -17.63 -3.69
CA ARG A 56 0.19 -18.97 -3.81
C ARG A 56 -0.61 -20.00 -3.03
N TYR A 57 -0.90 -19.73 -1.77
CA TYR A 57 -1.75 -20.60 -0.94
C TYR A 57 -3.12 -20.86 -1.57
N ARG A 58 -3.75 -19.82 -2.14
CA ARG A 58 -5.02 -19.99 -2.85
C ARG A 58 -4.89 -20.95 -4.03
N ASN A 59 -3.79 -20.90 -4.76
CA ASN A 59 -3.54 -21.79 -5.89
C ASN A 59 -3.19 -23.22 -5.48
N GLU A 60 -2.62 -23.43 -4.28
CA GLU A 60 -2.43 -24.77 -3.72
C GLU A 60 -3.76 -25.47 -3.45
N LEU A 61 -4.79 -24.72 -3.01
CA LEU A 61 -6.13 -25.26 -2.80
C LEU A 61 -6.86 -25.56 -4.12
N SER A 62 -6.69 -24.67 -5.10
CA SER A 62 -7.26 -24.81 -6.45
C SER A 62 -6.66 -23.74 -7.35
N PRO A 63 -6.05 -24.07 -8.48
CA PRO A 63 -5.37 -23.11 -9.37
C PRO A 63 -6.36 -22.20 -10.09
N VAL A 64 -6.63 -21.03 -9.52
CA VAL A 64 -7.57 -20.03 -10.04
C VAL A 64 -6.88 -18.73 -10.47
N ILE A 65 -5.66 -18.46 -9.97
CA ILE A 65 -4.88 -17.29 -10.32
C ILE A 65 -3.84 -17.71 -11.36
N PRO A 66 -3.92 -17.19 -12.61
CA PRO A 66 -2.94 -17.53 -13.65
C PRO A 66 -1.51 -17.21 -13.19
N GLN A 67 -0.57 -18.12 -13.45
CA GLN A 67 0.83 -17.98 -13.04
C GLN A 67 1.44 -16.64 -13.51
N ARG A 68 1.13 -16.22 -14.74
CA ARG A 68 1.58 -14.94 -15.31
C ARG A 68 1.24 -13.71 -14.42
N VAL A 69 0.15 -13.78 -13.62
CA VAL A 69 -0.24 -12.68 -12.72
C VAL A 69 0.71 -12.59 -11.53
N LEU A 70 1.23 -13.74 -11.07
CA LEU A 70 2.21 -13.82 -9.99
C LEU A 70 3.62 -13.45 -10.46
N ASP A 71 3.96 -13.78 -11.72
CA ASP A 71 5.30 -13.57 -12.28
C ASP A 71 5.49 -12.17 -12.86
N ARG A 72 4.38 -11.50 -13.25
CA ARG A 72 4.45 -10.16 -13.81
C ARG A 72 4.92 -9.16 -12.76
N PRO A 73 5.95 -8.34 -13.05
CA PRO A 73 6.36 -7.25 -12.17
C PRO A 73 5.18 -6.31 -11.87
N PRO A 74 5.01 -5.89 -10.60
CA PRO A 74 3.98 -4.93 -10.24
C PRO A 74 4.16 -3.60 -10.97
N SER A 75 3.04 -3.01 -11.42
CA SER A 75 3.01 -1.73 -12.12
C SER A 75 1.71 -0.98 -11.86
N ALA A 76 1.80 0.34 -11.73
CA ALA A 76 0.63 1.23 -11.69
C ALA A 76 -0.08 1.33 -13.06
N GLU A 77 0.56 0.89 -14.15
CA GLU A 77 0.02 0.92 -15.52
C GLU A 77 -0.43 2.34 -15.97
N LEU A 78 0.27 3.37 -15.50
CA LEU A 78 0.01 4.76 -15.86
C LEU A 78 0.85 5.23 -17.04
N ALA A 79 1.94 4.51 -17.35
CA ALA A 79 2.82 4.74 -18.49
C ALA A 79 3.27 3.41 -19.10
N PRO A 80 3.68 3.40 -20.39
CA PRO A 80 4.29 2.23 -21.02
C PRO A 80 5.52 1.76 -20.22
N ASP A 81 5.68 0.44 -20.09
CA ASP A 81 6.83 -0.23 -19.43
C ASP A 81 7.11 0.16 -17.99
N GLN A 82 6.23 0.91 -17.34
CA GLN A 82 6.35 1.33 -15.95
C GLN A 82 6.36 0.11 -15.01
N LYS A 83 7.30 0.13 -14.04
CA LYS A 83 7.37 -0.83 -12.94
C LYS A 83 7.39 -0.08 -11.60
N ASP A 84 6.86 -0.72 -10.56
CA ASP A 84 6.89 -0.17 -9.20
C ASP A 84 8.33 0.04 -8.72
N SER A 85 9.26 -0.85 -9.12
CA SER A 85 10.69 -0.77 -8.81
C SER A 85 11.39 0.48 -9.36
N ASP A 86 10.81 1.18 -10.34
CA ASP A 86 11.36 2.43 -10.86
C ASP A 86 11.31 3.56 -9.81
N SER A 87 10.39 3.45 -8.87
CA SER A 87 10.13 4.49 -7.86
C SER A 87 10.09 3.98 -6.42
N LEU A 88 10.04 2.69 -6.19
CA LEU A 88 10.00 2.07 -4.86
C LEU A 88 11.14 1.06 -4.69
N PRO A 89 11.62 0.82 -3.48
CA PRO A 89 12.47 -0.33 -3.22
C PRO A 89 11.66 -1.63 -3.41
N ASP A 90 12.37 -2.75 -3.59
CA ASP A 90 11.71 -4.05 -3.69
C ASP A 90 10.77 -4.31 -2.51
N TYR A 91 9.61 -4.89 -2.79
CA TYR A 91 8.58 -5.08 -1.76
C TYR A 91 9.03 -5.83 -0.50
N PRO A 92 9.92 -6.86 -0.57
CA PRO A 92 10.46 -7.47 0.64
C PRO A 92 11.21 -6.49 1.56
N VAL A 93 11.95 -5.55 0.99
CA VAL A 93 12.65 -4.49 1.74
C VAL A 93 11.66 -3.44 2.23
N LEU A 94 10.76 -3.00 1.34
CA LEU A 94 9.73 -2.02 1.68
C LEU A 94 8.87 -2.48 2.85
N ASP A 95 8.35 -3.70 2.81
CA ASP A 95 7.44 -4.23 3.83
C ASP A 95 8.14 -4.36 5.19
N GLN A 96 9.42 -4.75 5.23
CA GLN A 96 10.19 -4.80 6.47
C GLN A 96 10.42 -3.40 7.08
N ILE A 97 10.69 -2.39 6.26
CA ILE A 97 10.81 -1.00 6.74
C ILE A 97 9.46 -0.51 7.27
N LEU A 98 8.37 -0.80 6.55
CA LEU A 98 7.02 -0.42 6.96
C LEU A 98 6.60 -1.10 8.27
N GLU A 99 6.86 -2.38 8.44
CA GLU A 99 6.59 -3.09 9.68
C GLU A 99 7.30 -2.43 10.86
N ARG A 100 8.60 -2.15 10.72
CA ARG A 100 9.39 -1.50 11.77
C ARG A 100 8.90 -0.09 12.09
N TYR A 101 8.68 0.72 11.06
CA TYR A 101 8.28 2.11 11.24
C TYR A 101 6.82 2.26 11.68
N VAL A 102 5.90 1.55 11.03
CA VAL A 102 4.45 1.72 11.24
C VAL A 102 3.92 0.87 12.38
N GLU A 103 4.30 -0.42 12.44
CA GLU A 103 3.72 -1.36 13.40
C GLU A 103 4.50 -1.43 14.70
N GLN A 104 5.83 -1.35 14.63
CA GLN A 104 6.72 -1.41 15.79
C GLN A 104 7.11 -0.01 16.30
N ASP A 105 6.72 1.06 15.60
CA ASP A 105 6.97 2.47 15.97
C ASP A 105 8.46 2.77 16.20
N GLN A 106 9.33 2.17 15.38
CA GLN A 106 10.78 2.34 15.50
C GLN A 106 11.23 3.66 14.87
N ASP A 107 12.17 4.32 15.51
CA ASP A 107 12.84 5.49 14.96
C ASP A 107 13.65 5.14 13.70
N PRO A 108 13.80 6.07 12.75
CA PRO A 108 14.59 5.86 11.53
C PRO A 108 16.00 5.33 11.79
N GLU A 109 16.70 5.89 12.79
CA GLU A 109 18.06 5.48 13.13
C GLU A 109 18.14 4.03 13.61
N LYS A 110 17.12 3.56 14.34
CA LYS A 110 17.03 2.16 14.75
C LYS A 110 16.84 1.21 13.58
N ILE A 111 16.07 1.64 12.56
CA ILE A 111 15.85 0.86 11.33
C ILE A 111 17.15 0.80 10.53
N ILE A 112 17.85 1.92 10.37
CA ILE A 112 19.16 1.98 9.70
C ILE A 112 20.18 1.09 10.39
N SER A 113 20.25 1.16 11.73
CA SER A 113 21.16 0.32 12.51
C SER A 113 20.87 -1.18 12.42
N ALA A 114 19.65 -1.57 11.98
CA ALA A 114 19.29 -2.95 11.70
C ALA A 114 19.76 -3.43 10.31
N GLY A 115 20.52 -2.61 9.56
CA GLY A 115 21.16 -2.97 8.29
C GLY A 115 20.43 -2.48 7.05
N PHE A 116 19.41 -1.63 7.19
CA PHE A 116 18.75 -1.02 6.03
C PHE A 116 19.53 0.22 5.55
N ASP A 117 19.58 0.40 4.22
CA ASP A 117 20.21 1.59 3.63
C ASP A 117 19.51 2.87 4.08
N ARG A 118 20.30 3.85 4.54
CA ARG A 118 19.82 5.13 5.07
C ARG A 118 18.91 5.86 4.07
N SER A 119 19.35 5.98 2.83
CA SER A 119 18.60 6.74 1.80
C SER A 119 17.25 6.09 1.51
N THR A 120 17.21 4.77 1.50
CA THR A 120 15.99 3.97 1.32
C THR A 120 15.03 4.15 2.51
N VAL A 121 15.53 4.07 3.73
CA VAL A 121 14.70 4.27 4.95
C VAL A 121 14.11 5.67 4.98
N GLU A 122 14.93 6.71 4.80
CA GLU A 122 14.48 8.10 4.81
C GLU A 122 13.47 8.39 3.69
N ARG A 123 13.68 7.84 2.51
CA ARG A 123 12.76 7.94 1.38
C ARG A 123 11.42 7.30 1.69
N VAL A 124 11.41 6.05 2.18
CA VAL A 124 10.18 5.32 2.52
C VAL A 124 9.40 6.04 3.61
N ILE A 125 10.05 6.44 4.69
CA ILE A 125 9.42 7.19 5.79
C ILE A 125 8.83 8.51 5.26
N GLY A 126 9.59 9.24 4.45
CA GLY A 126 9.12 10.48 3.83
C GLY A 126 7.91 10.28 2.93
N LEU A 127 7.82 9.15 2.23
CA LEU A 127 6.63 8.79 1.44
C LEU A 127 5.44 8.47 2.35
N VAL A 128 5.65 7.70 3.42
CA VAL A 128 4.60 7.38 4.39
C VAL A 128 4.00 8.66 4.99
N ASP A 129 4.85 9.55 5.44
CA ASP A 129 4.41 10.76 6.13
C ASP A 129 3.66 11.73 5.18
N ARG A 130 4.15 11.91 3.96
CA ARG A 130 3.52 12.81 2.97
C ARG A 130 2.18 12.31 2.43
N ASN A 131 1.93 11.01 2.46
CA ASN A 131 0.74 10.42 1.84
C ASN A 131 -0.43 10.16 2.80
N GLU A 132 -0.41 10.76 3.98
CA GLU A 132 -1.55 10.68 4.91
C GLU A 132 -2.86 11.15 4.27
N TYR A 133 -2.82 12.20 3.42
CA TYR A 133 -4.00 12.73 2.76
C TYR A 133 -4.67 11.70 1.84
N LYS A 134 -3.92 10.84 1.16
CA LYS A 134 -4.46 9.75 0.34
C LYS A 134 -5.16 8.72 1.23
N ARG A 135 -4.50 8.30 2.31
CA ARG A 135 -5.06 7.33 3.24
C ARG A 135 -6.36 7.79 3.88
N ARG A 136 -6.52 9.11 4.09
CA ARG A 136 -7.77 9.70 4.61
C ARG A 136 -8.97 9.59 3.66
N GLN A 137 -8.71 9.45 2.38
CA GLN A 137 -9.72 9.32 1.33
C GLN A 137 -9.95 7.87 0.90
N ALA A 138 -9.18 6.93 1.46
CA ALA A 138 -9.32 5.52 1.14
C ALA A 138 -10.58 4.92 1.77
N PRO A 139 -11.26 3.98 1.09
CA PRO A 139 -12.39 3.25 1.65
C PRO A 139 -12.04 2.52 2.95
N PRO A 140 -13.04 2.19 3.79
CA PRO A 140 -12.82 1.34 4.96
C PRO A 140 -12.34 -0.05 4.55
N GLY A 141 -11.60 -0.71 5.43
CA GLY A 141 -11.08 -2.05 5.21
C GLY A 141 -10.88 -2.79 6.52
N VAL A 142 -10.52 -4.07 6.43
CA VAL A 142 -10.29 -4.94 7.59
C VAL A 142 -8.87 -4.70 8.14
N LYS A 143 -8.75 -4.59 9.46
CA LYS A 143 -7.46 -4.59 10.14
C LYS A 143 -6.99 -6.03 10.35
N ILE A 144 -5.80 -6.35 9.90
CA ILE A 144 -5.16 -7.66 10.11
C ILE A 144 -3.78 -7.54 10.76
N THR A 145 -3.12 -6.40 10.62
CA THR A 145 -1.79 -6.17 11.20
C THR A 145 -1.89 -5.58 12.61
N ARG A 146 -0.77 -5.58 13.33
CA ARG A 146 -0.69 -5.03 14.69
C ARG A 146 -1.14 -3.56 14.76
N ARG A 147 -0.82 -2.77 13.73
CA ARG A 147 -1.12 -1.35 13.65
C ARG A 147 -1.56 -0.95 12.25
N ALA A 148 -2.83 -0.62 12.11
CA ALA A 148 -3.45 -0.24 10.84
C ALA A 148 -3.53 1.29 10.69
N TYR A 149 -3.47 1.76 9.44
CA TYR A 149 -3.69 3.17 9.13
C TYR A 149 -5.14 3.59 9.39
N GLY A 150 -5.29 4.83 9.84
CA GLY A 150 -6.59 5.46 10.11
C GLY A 150 -7.19 5.08 11.46
N ARG A 151 -6.95 3.86 11.95
CA ARG A 151 -7.38 3.39 13.26
C ARG A 151 -6.30 3.60 14.33
N ASP A 152 -5.10 3.06 14.10
CA ASP A 152 -4.04 3.02 15.09
C ASP A 152 -2.92 4.05 14.79
N ARG A 153 -2.71 4.38 13.52
CA ARG A 153 -1.78 5.39 13.06
C ARG A 153 -2.51 6.42 12.19
N ARG A 154 -2.53 7.65 12.66
CA ARG A 154 -3.20 8.78 12.01
C ARG A 154 -2.49 10.08 12.37
N TYR A 155 -1.86 10.71 11.37
CA TYR A 155 -1.23 12.01 11.55
C TYR A 155 -2.13 13.16 11.06
N PRO A 156 -1.93 14.39 11.55
CA PRO A 156 -2.54 15.57 10.96
C PRO A 156 -2.14 15.70 9.47
N LEU A 157 -3.08 16.10 8.60
CA LEU A 157 -2.80 16.28 7.17
C LEU A 157 -1.73 17.35 6.91
N THR A 158 -1.61 18.31 7.81
CA THR A 158 -0.64 19.42 7.75
C THR A 158 0.69 19.08 8.44
N TRP A 159 0.81 17.88 9.02
CA TRP A 159 2.05 17.49 9.67
C TRP A 159 3.18 17.38 8.66
N ARG A 160 4.29 18.00 8.97
CA ARG A 160 5.56 17.88 8.24
C ARG A 160 6.68 17.72 9.25
N LYS A 161 7.56 16.77 8.98
CA LYS A 161 8.82 16.71 9.73
C LYS A 161 9.57 18.02 9.48
N SER A 162 9.94 18.76 10.54
CA SER A 162 10.83 19.91 10.39
C SER A 162 12.11 19.41 9.72
N ARG A 163 12.49 20.02 8.59
CA ARG A 163 13.84 19.84 8.08
C ARG A 163 14.74 20.42 9.15
N GLY A 164 15.48 19.60 9.86
CA GLY A 164 16.48 20.03 10.78
C GLY A 164 17.40 21.00 10.06
N SER A 165 17.52 22.18 10.62
CA SER A 165 18.53 23.17 10.26
C SER A 165 19.93 22.62 10.47
#